data_f3099e3357c2eafeef6d8d9335a0b09a
#
_entry.id   f3099e3357c2eafeef6d8d9335a0b09a
#
_cell.length_a   1.000
_cell.length_b   1.000
_cell.length_c   1.000
_cell.angle_alpha   90.00
_cell.angle_beta   90.00
_cell.angle_gamma   90.00
#
_symmetry.space_group_name_H-M   'P 1'
#
loop_
_entity.id
_entity.type
_entity.pdbx_description
1 polymer ?
#
loop_
_entity_poly.entity_id
_entity_poly.type
_entity_poly.pdbx_seq_one_letter_code
_entity_poly.pdbx_strand_id
1 'polypeptide(L)'
;MFEEKLQPLLGSSADPVAAGWQLRQLAEAADGQGTILIDEIASQADELSASDAAILGGVLRVIHTVVLKSGPDGIASVAPERIKKILQSLPAKVTNRYLLLHLLAMIRSQDALNTLVILLDESPPTRWMEAAQVLSPLMQHTDWSVDSVYPALLDSLQHAALASPLLDLANYLFREGRVEMHPAVDRLPMLNHLLGEVSGRLSLFEENPRAFGDDVETVQATLGEAVALAVSLCDTVGLIGDETSIGKLNQTIELRHRRVQCEAAGALAKLGDEAGKKRLLDLTADPAARLRAIHYADETGIGEQVNEDDRGDKATAESEMALWLTQPQQMGVPPTSVEVIDSRRLLWPSYNDPIDVFLVRFEYNMGERTYSNVGLTGPVSFAMSTDVANLPVDDIYAIYAGWHAEHDEIFTVAAEQFNDAQTRAMESFSKHLEHLGYRSIKPALLGIFLDEQAGIFNAVRETTECVVITDGLETIDHPISGRLRPLSVDDLFNLYKGRKMLRTFNPNS
;
A
#
# COMPACT_ATOMS: atom_id res chain seq x y z
N MET A 1 26.69 -25.58 15.43
CA MET A 1 25.33 -25.98 15.87
C MET A 1 24.37 -26.12 14.69
N PHE A 2 24.41 -25.22 13.70
CA PHE A 2 23.56 -25.26 12.49
C PHE A 2 24.27 -25.80 11.26
N GLU A 3 25.54 -26.19 11.34
CA GLU A 3 26.40 -26.60 10.22
C GLU A 3 25.72 -27.68 9.36
N GLU A 4 25.19 -28.75 9.96
CA GLU A 4 24.51 -29.83 9.24
C GLU A 4 23.25 -29.36 8.47
N LYS A 5 22.61 -28.25 8.90
CA LYS A 5 21.43 -27.67 8.26
C LYS A 5 21.79 -26.59 7.25
N LEU A 6 22.94 -25.94 7.41
CA LEU A 6 23.47 -24.94 6.48
C LEU A 6 24.15 -25.57 5.28
N GLN A 7 24.92 -26.63 5.47
CA GLN A 7 25.68 -27.29 4.40
C GLN A 7 24.83 -27.63 3.15
N PRO A 8 23.59 -28.13 3.26
CA PRO A 8 22.76 -28.38 2.08
C PRO A 8 22.27 -27.10 1.35
N LEU A 9 22.39 -25.94 1.98
CA LEU A 9 21.95 -24.62 1.45
C LEU A 9 23.12 -23.81 0.87
N LEU A 10 24.37 -24.21 1.18
CA LEU A 10 25.59 -23.52 0.77
C LEU A 10 26.35 -24.29 -0.27
N GLY A 11 27.16 -23.58 -1.05
CA GLY A 11 27.99 -24.17 -2.10
C GLY A 11 27.24 -24.46 -3.39
N SER A 12 27.99 -24.89 -4.40
CA SER A 12 27.48 -25.13 -5.76
C SER A 12 26.63 -26.40 -5.93
N SER A 13 26.55 -27.23 -4.89
CA SER A 13 25.81 -28.50 -4.89
C SER A 13 24.42 -28.41 -4.25
N ALA A 14 24.01 -27.22 -3.80
CA ALA A 14 22.71 -27.01 -3.17
C ALA A 14 21.55 -27.30 -4.16
N ASP A 15 20.55 -28.04 -3.69
CA ASP A 15 19.37 -28.43 -4.51
C ASP A 15 18.25 -27.37 -4.34
N PRO A 16 17.92 -26.59 -5.37
CA PRO A 16 16.84 -25.59 -5.30
C PRO A 16 15.47 -26.19 -4.99
N VAL A 17 15.19 -27.43 -5.37
CA VAL A 17 13.90 -28.10 -5.12
C VAL A 17 13.73 -28.43 -3.64
N ALA A 18 14.80 -28.88 -3.00
CA ALA A 18 14.80 -29.19 -1.56
C ALA A 18 14.93 -27.96 -0.67
N ALA A 19 15.40 -26.82 -1.21
CA ALA A 19 15.77 -25.63 -0.44
C ALA A 19 14.62 -25.08 0.44
N GLY A 20 13.39 -25.07 -0.07
CA GLY A 20 12.24 -24.56 0.69
C GLY A 20 11.97 -25.33 2.00
N TRP A 21 12.16 -26.64 1.98
CA TRP A 21 12.03 -27.47 3.18
C TRP A 21 13.23 -27.27 4.11
N GLN A 22 14.45 -27.23 3.56
CA GLN A 22 15.69 -27.03 4.31
C GLN A 22 15.70 -25.66 5.03
N LEU A 23 15.21 -24.59 4.39
CA LEU A 23 15.08 -23.26 4.99
C LEU A 23 14.09 -23.26 6.17
N ARG A 24 12.99 -23.99 6.09
CA ARG A 24 12.07 -24.17 7.24
C ARG A 24 12.76 -24.91 8.39
N GLN A 25 13.48 -25.98 8.11
CA GLN A 25 14.23 -26.75 9.11
C GLN A 25 15.30 -25.88 9.79
N LEU A 26 15.97 -24.99 9.04
CA LEU A 26 16.95 -24.04 9.58
C LEU A 26 16.24 -23.02 10.47
N ALA A 27 15.12 -22.45 10.05
CA ALA A 27 14.35 -21.47 10.83
C ALA A 27 13.83 -22.07 12.16
N GLU A 28 13.31 -23.29 12.13
CA GLU A 28 12.85 -24.01 13.34
C GLU A 28 14.00 -24.32 14.29
N ALA A 29 15.15 -24.77 13.77
CA ALA A 29 16.32 -25.06 14.59
C ALA A 29 16.97 -23.84 15.22
N ALA A 30 16.90 -22.70 14.53
CA ALA A 30 17.53 -21.45 14.95
C ALA A 30 16.59 -20.53 15.77
N ASP A 31 15.35 -20.96 16.06
CA ASP A 31 14.39 -20.16 16.81
C ASP A 31 14.95 -19.69 18.14
N GLY A 32 14.91 -18.38 18.40
CA GLY A 32 15.54 -17.74 19.58
C GLY A 32 17.07 -17.70 19.60
N GLN A 33 17.76 -18.12 18.52
CA GLN A 33 19.24 -18.21 18.47
C GLN A 33 19.84 -17.39 17.32
N GLY A 34 19.27 -16.23 17.02
CA GLY A 34 19.63 -15.40 15.86
C GLY A 34 21.11 -15.01 15.82
N THR A 35 21.73 -14.65 16.95
CA THR A 35 23.15 -14.30 17.04
C THR A 35 24.04 -15.47 16.68
N ILE A 36 23.72 -16.68 17.17
CA ILE A 36 24.50 -17.89 16.88
C ILE A 36 24.40 -18.26 15.41
N LEU A 37 23.19 -18.10 14.82
CA LEU A 37 22.99 -18.34 13.38
C LEU A 37 23.84 -17.39 12.52
N ILE A 38 23.89 -16.09 12.86
CA ILE A 38 24.72 -15.11 12.15
C ILE A 38 26.22 -15.46 12.27
N ASP A 39 26.68 -15.83 13.46
CA ASP A 39 28.07 -16.20 13.69
C ASP A 39 28.47 -17.44 12.87
N GLU A 40 27.61 -18.43 12.82
CA GLU A 40 27.83 -19.66 12.04
C GLU A 40 27.91 -19.36 10.54
N ILE A 41 26.98 -18.56 9.99
CA ILE A 41 26.98 -18.17 8.58
C ILE A 41 28.19 -17.29 8.26
N ALA A 42 28.54 -16.36 9.12
CA ALA A 42 29.74 -15.53 8.97
C ALA A 42 31.04 -16.35 8.98
N SER A 43 31.07 -17.49 9.70
CA SER A 43 32.20 -18.40 9.68
C SER A 43 32.39 -19.13 8.35
N GLN A 44 31.28 -19.33 7.61
CA GLN A 44 31.21 -20.01 6.31
C GLN A 44 31.13 -19.01 5.12
N ALA A 45 31.58 -17.77 5.34
CA ALA A 45 31.44 -16.69 4.34
C ALA A 45 32.08 -17.00 2.98
N ASP A 46 33.15 -17.78 2.95
CA ASP A 46 33.84 -18.17 1.70
C ASP A 46 32.95 -19.07 0.80
N GLU A 47 32.05 -19.85 1.41
CA GLU A 47 31.13 -20.72 0.67
C GLU A 47 29.92 -19.94 0.10
N LEU A 48 29.59 -18.76 0.66
CA LEU A 48 28.47 -17.94 0.21
C LEU A 48 28.65 -17.47 -1.25
N SER A 49 29.88 -17.16 -1.66
CA SER A 49 30.16 -16.67 -3.00
C SER A 49 29.87 -17.70 -4.12
N ALA A 50 29.94 -18.99 -3.78
CA ALA A 50 29.74 -20.11 -4.70
C ALA A 50 28.29 -20.66 -4.65
N SER A 51 27.47 -20.18 -3.74
CA SER A 51 26.11 -20.69 -3.51
C SER A 51 25.08 -20.12 -4.49
N ASP A 52 23.95 -20.82 -4.66
CA ASP A 52 22.84 -20.35 -5.48
C ASP A 52 22.21 -19.07 -4.90
N ALA A 53 22.05 -18.04 -5.75
CA ALA A 53 21.60 -16.73 -5.30
C ALA A 53 20.16 -16.71 -4.77
N ALA A 54 19.28 -17.56 -5.30
CA ALA A 54 17.89 -17.63 -4.83
C ALA A 54 17.81 -18.31 -3.46
N ILE A 55 18.64 -19.36 -3.25
CA ILE A 55 18.75 -20.04 -1.95
C ILE A 55 19.31 -19.09 -0.90
N LEU A 56 20.39 -18.36 -1.24
CA LEU A 56 20.96 -17.35 -0.34
C LEU A 56 19.94 -16.27 0.03
N GLY A 57 19.14 -15.78 -0.91
CA GLY A 57 18.05 -14.86 -0.61
C GLY A 57 17.03 -15.43 0.39
N GLY A 58 16.80 -16.75 0.36
CA GLY A 58 16.02 -17.48 1.36
C GLY A 58 16.70 -17.53 2.73
N VAL A 59 18.01 -17.82 2.77
CA VAL A 59 18.81 -17.82 4.00
C VAL A 59 18.78 -16.45 4.68
N LEU A 60 18.92 -15.35 3.92
CA LEU A 60 18.84 -14.00 4.47
C LEU A 60 17.48 -13.69 5.10
N ARG A 61 16.38 -14.15 4.52
CA ARG A 61 15.05 -14.04 5.15
C ARG A 61 14.96 -14.82 6.46
N VAL A 62 15.53 -16.02 6.51
CA VAL A 62 15.57 -16.81 7.76
C VAL A 62 16.36 -16.07 8.83
N ILE A 63 17.58 -15.59 8.53
CA ILE A 63 18.40 -14.80 9.46
C ILE A 63 17.59 -13.63 10.01
N HIS A 64 17.04 -12.82 9.11
CA HIS A 64 16.28 -11.63 9.48
C HIS A 64 15.10 -11.96 10.39
N THR A 65 14.29 -12.96 10.02
CA THR A 65 13.12 -13.38 10.82
C THR A 65 13.52 -13.90 12.20
N VAL A 66 14.55 -14.74 12.27
CA VAL A 66 15.01 -15.34 13.53
C VAL A 66 15.60 -14.28 14.47
N VAL A 67 16.38 -13.34 13.93
CA VAL A 67 16.95 -12.24 14.73
C VAL A 67 15.85 -11.32 15.27
N LEU A 68 14.87 -10.94 14.43
CA LEU A 68 13.75 -10.10 14.89
C LEU A 68 12.92 -10.77 15.99
N LYS A 69 12.70 -12.09 15.89
CA LYS A 69 12.01 -12.87 16.93
C LYS A 69 12.77 -12.95 18.26
N SER A 70 14.10 -12.75 18.23
CA SER A 70 14.92 -12.76 19.46
C SER A 70 14.68 -11.54 20.37
N GLY A 71 13.87 -10.58 19.92
CA GLY A 71 13.54 -9.37 20.66
C GLY A 71 14.70 -8.35 20.74
N PRO A 72 14.50 -7.22 21.44
CA PRO A 72 15.47 -6.11 21.47
C PRO A 72 16.87 -6.51 21.93
N ASP A 73 16.98 -7.30 22.99
CA ASP A 73 18.28 -7.73 23.56
C ASP A 73 19.01 -8.68 22.59
N GLY A 74 18.25 -9.57 21.93
CA GLY A 74 18.80 -10.47 20.91
C GLY A 74 19.32 -9.71 19.70
N ILE A 75 18.59 -8.69 19.23
CA ILE A 75 19.01 -7.82 18.14
C ILE A 75 20.28 -7.05 18.53
N ALA A 76 20.31 -6.43 19.72
CA ALA A 76 21.43 -5.66 20.20
C ALA A 76 22.70 -6.51 20.42
N SER A 77 22.57 -7.82 20.60
CA SER A 77 23.72 -8.73 20.79
C SER A 77 24.41 -9.13 19.47
N VAL A 78 23.83 -8.80 18.31
CA VAL A 78 24.43 -9.13 17.01
C VAL A 78 25.62 -8.21 16.73
N ALA A 79 26.78 -8.80 16.42
CA ALA A 79 27.99 -8.05 16.11
C ALA A 79 27.92 -7.49 14.67
N PRO A 80 28.03 -6.16 14.46
CA PRO A 80 27.94 -5.52 13.13
C PRO A 80 28.96 -6.08 12.12
N GLU A 81 30.17 -6.40 12.57
CA GLU A 81 31.24 -6.97 11.73
C GLU A 81 30.86 -8.33 11.11
N ARG A 82 30.00 -9.11 11.78
CA ARG A 82 29.49 -10.37 11.23
C ARG A 82 28.54 -10.13 10.05
N ILE A 83 27.64 -9.14 10.21
CA ILE A 83 26.74 -8.71 9.14
C ILE A 83 27.55 -8.19 7.95
N LYS A 84 28.54 -7.34 8.19
CA LYS A 84 29.45 -6.82 7.16
C LYS A 84 30.15 -7.95 6.41
N LYS A 85 30.74 -8.91 7.11
CA LYS A 85 31.44 -10.05 6.53
C LYS A 85 30.49 -10.87 5.62
N ILE A 86 29.28 -11.17 6.08
CA ILE A 86 28.28 -11.88 5.28
C ILE A 86 27.96 -11.07 4.01
N LEU A 87 27.59 -9.79 4.16
CA LEU A 87 27.15 -8.96 3.02
C LEU A 87 28.24 -8.82 1.93
N GLN A 88 29.52 -8.65 2.34
CA GLN A 88 30.64 -8.53 1.43
C GLN A 88 30.98 -9.85 0.71
N SER A 89 30.65 -11.00 1.32
CA SER A 89 30.84 -12.32 0.69
C SER A 89 29.70 -12.75 -0.23
N LEU A 90 28.56 -12.05 -0.22
CA LEU A 90 27.41 -12.38 -1.06
C LEU A 90 27.61 -11.95 -2.51
N PRO A 91 27.25 -12.80 -3.49
CA PRO A 91 27.16 -12.38 -4.89
C PRO A 91 26.20 -11.19 -5.08
N ALA A 92 26.54 -10.26 -5.97
CA ALA A 92 25.74 -9.04 -6.20
C ALA A 92 24.28 -9.33 -6.60
N LYS A 93 24.04 -10.48 -7.26
CA LYS A 93 22.71 -10.91 -7.72
C LYS A 93 21.80 -11.50 -6.65
N VAL A 94 22.29 -11.66 -5.40
CA VAL A 94 21.47 -12.19 -4.30
C VAL A 94 20.38 -11.18 -3.92
N THR A 95 19.13 -11.64 -3.92
CA THR A 95 17.99 -10.86 -3.43
C THR A 95 17.99 -10.75 -1.91
N ASN A 96 17.26 -9.79 -1.35
CA ASN A 96 17.09 -9.61 0.09
C ASN A 96 18.37 -9.19 0.85
N ARG A 97 19.42 -8.75 0.17
CA ARG A 97 20.65 -8.22 0.80
C ARG A 97 20.36 -7.07 1.77
N TYR A 98 19.38 -6.24 1.41
CA TYR A 98 18.89 -5.11 2.22
C TYR A 98 18.41 -5.52 3.62
N LEU A 99 17.98 -6.77 3.83
CA LEU A 99 17.56 -7.27 5.14
C LEU A 99 18.71 -7.27 6.17
N LEU A 100 19.96 -7.47 5.72
CA LEU A 100 21.13 -7.35 6.58
C LEU A 100 21.41 -5.89 6.95
N LEU A 101 21.22 -4.96 6.02
CA LEU A 101 21.32 -3.52 6.29
C LEU A 101 20.23 -3.07 7.27
N HIS A 102 19.01 -3.59 7.10
CA HIS A 102 17.91 -3.34 8.03
C HIS A 102 18.24 -3.80 9.47
N LEU A 103 18.89 -4.96 9.63
CA LEU A 103 19.35 -5.40 10.96
C LEU A 103 20.35 -4.43 11.58
N LEU A 104 21.29 -3.86 10.82
CA LEU A 104 22.20 -2.82 11.32
C LEU A 104 21.44 -1.58 11.81
N ALA A 105 20.44 -1.15 11.06
CA ALA A 105 19.57 -0.05 11.46
C ALA A 105 18.73 -0.39 12.71
N MET A 106 18.37 -1.66 12.93
CA MET A 106 17.66 -2.12 14.13
C MET A 106 18.58 -2.19 15.37
N ILE A 107 19.87 -2.51 15.21
CA ILE A 107 20.85 -2.57 16.30
C ILE A 107 21.11 -1.17 16.88
N ARG A 108 21.17 -0.13 16.07
CA ARG A 108 21.33 1.29 16.43
C ARG A 108 22.55 1.66 17.29
N SER A 109 23.45 0.71 17.60
CA SER A 109 24.71 1.07 18.25
C SER A 109 25.57 1.92 17.32
N GLN A 110 26.51 2.72 17.88
CA GLN A 110 27.44 3.55 17.11
C GLN A 110 28.16 2.74 16.03
N ASP A 111 28.67 1.56 16.38
CA ASP A 111 29.41 0.68 15.47
C ASP A 111 28.51 0.13 14.35
N ALA A 112 27.24 -0.20 14.69
CA ALA A 112 26.26 -0.68 13.71
C ALA A 112 25.89 0.41 12.72
N LEU A 113 25.66 1.64 13.19
CA LEU A 113 25.33 2.78 12.34
C LEU A 113 26.50 3.19 11.45
N ASN A 114 27.71 3.23 11.97
CA ASN A 114 28.91 3.47 11.17
C ASN A 114 29.08 2.41 10.07
N THR A 115 28.85 1.13 10.44
CA THR A 115 28.90 0.02 9.49
C THR A 115 27.79 0.15 8.43
N LEU A 116 26.57 0.55 8.84
CA LEU A 116 25.43 0.78 7.93
C LEU A 116 25.76 1.86 6.89
N VAL A 117 26.33 3.01 7.31
CA VAL A 117 26.69 4.11 6.41
C VAL A 117 27.70 3.64 5.36
N ILE A 118 28.74 2.92 5.77
CA ILE A 118 29.75 2.37 4.83
C ILE A 118 29.10 1.40 3.85
N LEU A 119 28.29 0.49 4.32
CA LEU A 119 27.69 -0.55 3.47
C LEU A 119 26.58 -0.04 2.55
N LEU A 120 25.90 1.06 2.93
CA LEU A 120 24.95 1.71 2.02
C LEU A 120 25.62 2.34 0.80
N ASP A 121 26.85 2.81 0.95
CA ASP A 121 27.66 3.30 -0.17
C ASP A 121 28.28 2.16 -1.00
N GLU A 122 28.86 1.14 -0.34
CA GLU A 122 29.51 0.01 -1.01
C GLU A 122 28.52 -0.97 -1.68
N SER A 123 27.35 -1.14 -1.09
CA SER A 123 26.37 -2.18 -1.46
C SER A 123 24.93 -1.70 -1.29
N PRO A 124 24.53 -0.62 -2.01
CA PRO A 124 23.22 -0.02 -1.85
C PRO A 124 22.08 -0.99 -2.18
N PRO A 125 20.90 -0.84 -1.57
CA PRO A 125 19.67 -1.46 -2.04
C PRO A 125 19.39 -1.15 -3.50
N THR A 126 18.75 -2.08 -4.20
CA THR A 126 18.50 -1.92 -5.64
C THR A 126 17.20 -1.16 -5.93
N ARG A 127 16.29 -1.08 -4.94
CA ARG A 127 15.00 -0.41 -5.05
C ARG A 127 14.82 0.60 -3.91
N TRP A 128 14.18 1.71 -4.20
CA TRP A 128 13.90 2.75 -3.19
C TRP A 128 13.05 2.24 -2.01
N MET A 129 12.11 1.30 -2.24
CA MET A 129 11.31 0.69 -1.17
C MET A 129 12.17 -0.15 -0.22
N GLU A 130 13.17 -0.86 -0.73
CA GLU A 130 14.13 -1.61 0.09
C GLU A 130 14.98 -0.65 0.93
N ALA A 131 15.43 0.47 0.34
CA ALA A 131 16.16 1.51 1.04
C ALA A 131 15.30 2.18 2.14
N ALA A 132 14.04 2.49 1.85
CA ALA A 132 13.10 3.02 2.83
C ALA A 132 12.89 2.04 4.00
N GLN A 133 12.77 0.75 3.72
CA GLN A 133 12.68 -0.28 4.75
C GLN A 133 13.95 -0.34 5.61
N VAL A 134 15.13 -0.25 5.00
CA VAL A 134 16.41 -0.23 5.73
C VAL A 134 16.46 0.93 6.73
N LEU A 135 16.01 2.12 6.35
CA LEU A 135 16.11 3.32 7.18
C LEU A 135 14.92 3.51 8.14
N SER A 136 13.82 2.77 7.95
CA SER A 136 12.61 2.93 8.79
C SER A 136 12.85 2.78 10.30
N PRO A 137 13.74 1.90 10.81
CA PRO A 137 14.00 1.84 12.26
C PRO A 137 14.58 3.14 12.84
N LEU A 138 15.29 3.93 12.02
CA LEU A 138 15.87 5.20 12.45
C LEU A 138 14.82 6.30 12.60
N MET A 139 13.65 6.16 11.93
CA MET A 139 12.49 7.03 12.14
C MET A 139 11.62 6.55 13.31
N GLN A 140 11.54 5.24 13.54
CA GLN A 140 10.68 4.66 14.59
C GLN A 140 11.26 4.77 16.00
N HIS A 141 12.58 4.93 16.11
CA HIS A 141 13.30 4.96 17.38
C HIS A 141 14.14 6.23 17.50
N THR A 142 14.27 6.71 18.75
CA THR A 142 15.01 7.94 19.05
C THR A 142 16.31 7.70 19.82
N ASP A 143 16.60 6.45 20.19
CA ASP A 143 17.74 6.02 21.04
C ASP A 143 19.06 5.85 20.27
N TRP A 144 19.32 6.72 19.30
CA TRP A 144 20.56 6.74 18.50
C TRP A 144 21.03 8.18 18.22
N SER A 145 22.34 8.34 17.98
CA SER A 145 22.94 9.65 17.69
C SER A 145 22.89 9.98 16.21
N VAL A 146 22.36 11.17 15.86
CA VAL A 146 22.29 11.64 14.47
C VAL A 146 23.70 11.79 13.87
N ASP A 147 24.68 12.23 14.67
CA ASP A 147 26.08 12.39 14.23
C ASP A 147 26.75 11.08 13.83
N SER A 148 26.16 9.93 14.18
CA SER A 148 26.63 8.61 13.75
C SER A 148 26.33 8.31 12.30
N VAL A 149 25.39 9.07 11.71
CA VAL A 149 24.83 8.81 10.38
C VAL A 149 25.04 10.00 9.45
N TYR A 150 24.74 11.22 9.93
CA TYR A 150 24.89 12.45 9.17
C TYR A 150 26.16 13.22 9.57
N PRO A 151 26.86 13.91 8.64
CA PRO A 151 26.48 14.09 7.22
C PRO A 151 26.93 12.96 6.29
N ALA A 152 27.70 11.97 6.77
CA ALA A 152 28.33 10.95 5.92
C ALA A 152 27.33 10.18 5.04
N LEU A 153 26.12 9.94 5.52
CA LEU A 153 25.07 9.25 4.77
C LEU A 153 24.66 9.98 3.49
N LEU A 154 24.80 11.33 3.47
CA LEU A 154 24.47 12.13 2.28
C LEU A 154 25.44 11.93 1.11
N ASP A 155 26.59 11.33 1.33
CA ASP A 155 27.52 10.98 0.24
C ASP A 155 26.92 9.87 -0.65
N SER A 156 26.00 9.07 -0.09
CA SER A 156 25.25 8.04 -0.82
C SER A 156 24.05 8.58 -1.64
N LEU A 157 23.78 9.88 -1.68
CA LEU A 157 22.74 10.49 -2.53
C LEU A 157 22.94 10.24 -4.03
N GLN A 158 24.16 9.89 -4.45
CA GLN A 158 24.47 9.48 -5.83
C GLN A 158 23.77 8.18 -6.25
N HIS A 159 23.34 7.33 -5.29
CA HIS A 159 22.60 6.12 -5.56
C HIS A 159 21.10 6.41 -5.65
N ALA A 160 20.51 6.26 -6.84
CA ALA A 160 19.13 6.64 -7.12
C ALA A 160 18.12 6.02 -6.15
N ALA A 161 18.31 4.74 -5.79
CA ALA A 161 17.42 4.04 -4.85
C ALA A 161 17.51 4.59 -3.40
N LEU A 162 18.62 5.25 -3.02
CA LEU A 162 18.84 5.79 -1.69
C LEU A 162 18.39 7.25 -1.56
N ALA A 163 18.43 8.03 -2.63
CA ALA A 163 18.29 9.48 -2.57
C ALA A 163 16.99 9.93 -1.85
N SER A 164 15.82 9.40 -2.24
CA SER A 164 14.55 9.74 -1.59
C SER A 164 14.52 9.29 -0.11
N PRO A 165 14.80 8.04 0.27
CA PRO A 165 14.77 7.61 1.67
C PRO A 165 15.76 8.35 2.59
N LEU A 166 16.92 8.75 2.07
CA LEU A 166 17.91 9.52 2.84
C LEU A 166 17.41 10.93 3.13
N LEU A 167 16.79 11.57 2.13
CA LEU A 167 16.18 12.89 2.30
C LEU A 167 14.97 12.83 3.24
N ASP A 168 14.13 11.78 3.12
CA ASP A 168 12.98 11.60 3.99
C ASP A 168 13.40 11.43 5.47
N LEU A 169 14.47 10.68 5.73
CA LEU A 169 15.04 10.58 7.07
C LEU A 169 15.57 11.94 7.57
N ALA A 170 16.28 12.69 6.73
CA ALA A 170 16.78 14.03 7.08
C ALA A 170 15.63 15.01 7.37
N ASN A 171 14.59 15.00 6.55
CA ASN A 171 13.37 15.81 6.71
C ASN A 171 12.65 15.46 8.03
N TYR A 172 12.54 14.15 8.33
CA TYR A 172 11.95 13.67 9.58
C TYR A 172 12.74 14.17 10.80
N LEU A 173 14.06 14.02 10.81
CA LEU A 173 14.91 14.45 11.93
C LEU A 173 14.82 15.96 12.20
N PHE A 174 14.73 16.76 11.13
CA PHE A 174 14.57 18.19 11.25
C PHE A 174 13.19 18.58 11.81
N ARG A 175 12.12 17.93 11.35
CA ARG A 175 10.75 18.17 11.86
C ARG A 175 10.57 17.76 13.32
N GLU A 176 11.19 16.68 13.73
CA GLU A 176 11.18 16.21 15.12
C GLU A 176 12.09 17.03 16.04
N GLY A 177 12.76 18.06 15.51
CA GLY A 177 13.67 18.93 16.28
C GLY A 177 14.91 18.19 16.83
N ARG A 178 15.29 17.08 16.21
CA ARG A 178 16.49 16.30 16.60
C ARG A 178 17.79 16.95 16.10
N VAL A 179 17.69 17.89 15.20
CA VAL A 179 18.78 18.70 14.66
C VAL A 179 18.33 20.17 14.57
N GLU A 180 19.25 21.10 14.84
CA GLU A 180 18.96 22.55 14.75
C GLU A 180 18.94 23.05 13.30
N MET A 181 19.76 22.49 12.43
CA MET A 181 19.84 22.77 11.01
C MET A 181 19.56 21.50 10.22
N HIS A 182 18.92 21.68 9.05
CA HIS A 182 18.64 20.55 8.17
C HIS A 182 19.94 19.85 7.73
N PRO A 183 20.09 18.51 7.89
CA PRO A 183 21.36 17.82 7.64
C PRO A 183 21.90 17.99 6.21
N ALA A 184 21.03 18.27 5.24
CA ALA A 184 21.41 18.43 3.84
C ALA A 184 21.65 19.89 3.41
N VAL A 185 21.69 20.88 4.33
CA VAL A 185 21.84 22.30 4.01
C VAL A 185 23.07 22.58 3.13
N ASP A 186 24.23 21.97 3.43
CA ASP A 186 25.47 22.14 2.66
C ASP A 186 25.43 21.48 1.28
N ARG A 187 24.43 20.67 1.00
CA ARG A 187 24.21 19.97 -0.29
C ARG A 187 23.19 20.68 -1.18
N LEU A 188 22.68 21.84 -0.80
CA LEU A 188 21.60 22.55 -1.51
C LEU A 188 21.88 22.74 -3.02
N PRO A 189 23.08 23.12 -3.50
CA PRO A 189 23.33 23.21 -4.94
C PRO A 189 23.13 21.90 -5.68
N MET A 190 23.53 20.77 -5.08
CA MET A 190 23.32 19.43 -5.62
C MET A 190 21.85 19.04 -5.60
N LEU A 191 21.11 19.34 -4.52
CA LEU A 191 19.67 19.07 -4.41
C LEU A 191 18.88 19.82 -5.49
N ASN A 192 19.20 21.10 -5.73
CA ASN A 192 18.61 21.90 -6.80
C ASN A 192 18.91 21.34 -8.20
N HIS A 193 20.11 20.79 -8.40
CA HIS A 193 20.45 20.09 -9.65
C HIS A 193 19.62 18.84 -9.83
N LEU A 194 19.56 17.97 -8.82
CA LEU A 194 18.76 16.74 -8.84
C LEU A 194 17.26 17.04 -9.03
N LEU A 195 16.72 18.09 -8.39
CA LEU A 195 15.33 18.51 -8.59
C LEU A 195 15.08 18.89 -10.05
N GLY A 196 16.02 19.61 -10.68
CA GLY A 196 15.93 19.96 -12.11
C GLY A 196 15.97 18.71 -13.01
N GLU A 197 16.85 17.75 -12.74
CA GLU A 197 16.96 16.51 -13.51
C GLU A 197 15.70 15.64 -13.38
N VAL A 198 15.20 15.41 -12.15
CA VAL A 198 14.01 14.60 -11.94
C VAL A 198 12.75 15.24 -12.49
N SER A 199 12.63 16.59 -12.41
CA SER A 199 11.53 17.34 -13.03
C SER A 199 11.56 17.24 -14.55
N GLY A 200 12.73 17.35 -15.18
CA GLY A 200 12.89 17.11 -16.61
C GLY A 200 12.53 15.69 -17.03
N ARG A 201 12.89 14.68 -16.23
CA ARG A 201 12.53 13.30 -16.46
C ARG A 201 11.02 13.08 -16.35
N LEU A 202 10.35 13.65 -15.35
CA LEU A 202 8.89 13.59 -15.19
C LEU A 202 8.16 14.30 -16.34
N SER A 203 8.65 15.47 -16.79
CA SER A 203 8.09 16.17 -17.98
C SER A 203 8.18 15.28 -19.23
N LEU A 204 9.33 14.62 -19.46
CA LEU A 204 9.48 13.68 -20.58
C LEU A 204 8.51 12.48 -20.45
N PHE A 205 8.28 12.00 -19.22
CA PHE A 205 7.29 10.94 -18.97
C PHE A 205 5.88 11.40 -19.36
N GLU A 206 5.48 12.62 -19.01
CA GLU A 206 4.17 13.18 -19.35
C GLU A 206 3.96 13.33 -20.86
N GLU A 207 5.04 13.59 -21.61
CA GLU A 207 5.01 13.69 -23.07
C GLU A 207 5.04 12.32 -23.77
N ASN A 208 5.86 11.39 -23.27
CA ASN A 208 6.08 10.08 -23.87
C ASN A 208 6.36 8.99 -22.82
N PRO A 209 5.33 8.43 -22.18
CA PRO A 209 5.50 7.38 -21.16
C PRO A 209 6.26 6.14 -21.66
N ARG A 210 6.17 5.81 -22.96
CA ARG A 210 6.84 4.66 -23.57
C ARG A 210 8.37 4.78 -23.61
N ALA A 211 8.92 5.98 -23.45
CA ALA A 211 10.37 6.16 -23.34
C ALA A 211 10.96 5.56 -22.06
N PHE A 212 10.13 5.14 -21.10
CA PHE A 212 10.55 4.64 -19.78
C PHE A 212 10.48 3.12 -19.62
N GLY A 213 9.95 2.40 -20.59
CA GLY A 213 9.87 0.94 -20.60
C GLY A 213 8.86 0.41 -21.59
N ASP A 214 8.99 -0.87 -21.91
CA ASP A 214 8.12 -1.58 -22.87
C ASP A 214 6.90 -2.21 -22.17
N ASP A 215 6.97 -2.42 -20.87
CA ASP A 215 5.90 -2.99 -20.06
C ASP A 215 5.40 -2.01 -18.96
N VAL A 216 4.17 -2.21 -18.53
CA VAL A 216 3.49 -1.34 -17.56
C VAL A 216 4.17 -1.36 -16.20
N GLU A 217 4.66 -2.52 -15.75
CA GLU A 217 5.27 -2.68 -14.43
C GLU A 217 6.58 -1.88 -14.33
N THR A 218 7.45 -2.00 -15.34
CA THR A 218 8.70 -1.23 -15.43
C THR A 218 8.44 0.26 -15.49
N VAL A 219 7.45 0.69 -16.29
CA VAL A 219 7.07 2.10 -16.42
C VAL A 219 6.55 2.65 -15.09
N GLN A 220 5.68 1.93 -14.40
CA GLN A 220 5.14 2.32 -13.10
C GLN A 220 6.23 2.38 -12.02
N ALA A 221 7.14 1.41 -11.97
CA ALA A 221 8.25 1.41 -11.01
C ALA A 221 9.15 2.63 -11.21
N THR A 222 9.52 2.91 -12.46
CA THR A 222 10.39 4.05 -12.83
C THR A 222 9.71 5.40 -12.52
N LEU A 223 8.41 5.52 -12.80
CA LEU A 223 7.63 6.71 -12.45
C LEU A 223 7.56 6.88 -10.93
N GLY A 224 7.27 5.80 -10.20
CA GLY A 224 7.17 5.82 -8.74
C GLY A 224 8.46 6.31 -8.07
N GLU A 225 9.62 5.85 -8.54
CA GLU A 225 10.93 6.31 -8.05
C GLU A 225 11.15 7.81 -8.34
N ALA A 226 10.86 8.25 -9.56
CA ALA A 226 11.03 9.65 -9.93
C ALA A 226 10.11 10.58 -9.13
N VAL A 227 8.85 10.17 -8.92
CA VAL A 227 7.87 10.91 -8.10
C VAL A 227 8.32 10.94 -6.65
N ALA A 228 8.75 9.83 -6.06
CA ALA A 228 9.24 9.77 -4.68
C ALA A 228 10.41 10.73 -4.48
N LEU A 229 11.39 10.70 -5.39
CA LEU A 229 12.54 11.58 -5.32
C LEU A 229 12.15 13.07 -5.47
N ALA A 230 11.27 13.41 -6.41
CA ALA A 230 10.80 14.79 -6.60
C ALA A 230 10.08 15.31 -5.34
N VAL A 231 9.23 14.49 -4.72
CA VAL A 231 8.52 14.80 -3.47
C VAL A 231 9.51 15.04 -2.33
N SER A 232 10.46 14.13 -2.09
CA SER A 232 11.47 14.29 -1.03
C SER A 232 12.36 15.51 -1.24
N LEU A 233 12.74 15.80 -2.50
CA LEU A 233 13.53 16.98 -2.83
C LEU A 233 12.76 18.28 -2.60
N CYS A 234 11.50 18.39 -3.07
CA CYS A 234 10.66 19.57 -2.82
C CYS A 234 10.53 19.84 -1.32
N ASP A 235 10.25 18.79 -0.54
CA ASP A 235 10.13 18.90 0.91
C ASP A 235 11.45 19.34 1.54
N THR A 236 12.58 18.73 1.16
CA THR A 236 13.91 19.08 1.67
C THR A 236 14.26 20.54 1.40
N VAL A 237 14.11 21.01 0.16
CA VAL A 237 14.47 22.41 -0.18
C VAL A 237 13.54 23.43 0.47
N GLY A 238 12.26 23.07 0.66
CA GLY A 238 11.29 23.86 1.41
C GLY A 238 11.63 23.94 2.91
N LEU A 239 12.15 22.87 3.51
CA LEU A 239 12.60 22.83 4.92
C LEU A 239 13.93 23.57 5.12
N ILE A 240 14.84 23.52 4.16
CA ILE A 240 16.10 24.29 4.20
C ILE A 240 15.81 25.81 4.14
N GLY A 241 14.77 26.22 3.40
CA GLY A 241 14.29 27.59 3.43
C GLY A 241 15.11 28.59 2.60
N ASP A 242 15.89 28.16 1.61
CA ASP A 242 16.73 29.02 0.80
C ASP A 242 16.06 29.40 -0.53
N GLU A 243 15.96 30.70 -0.80
CA GLU A 243 15.28 31.28 -1.98
C GLU A 243 15.92 30.86 -3.32
N THR A 244 17.17 30.42 -3.35
CA THR A 244 17.83 29.95 -4.58
C THR A 244 17.12 28.74 -5.21
N SER A 245 16.26 28.02 -4.44
CA SER A 245 15.47 26.89 -4.90
C SER A 245 14.18 27.30 -5.64
N ILE A 246 13.70 28.55 -5.50
CA ILE A 246 12.43 29.04 -6.08
C ILE A 246 12.35 28.76 -7.59
N GLY A 247 13.42 29.01 -8.33
CA GLY A 247 13.43 28.80 -9.78
C GLY A 247 13.22 27.36 -10.19
N LYS A 248 13.73 26.39 -9.41
CA LYS A 248 13.55 24.94 -9.66
C LYS A 248 12.16 24.48 -9.23
N LEU A 249 11.68 24.95 -8.10
CA LEU A 249 10.33 24.65 -7.62
C LEU A 249 9.25 25.17 -8.59
N ASN A 250 9.45 26.37 -9.17
CA ASN A 250 8.56 26.92 -10.20
C ASN A 250 8.57 26.10 -11.51
N GLN A 251 9.66 25.43 -11.86
CA GLN A 251 9.68 24.45 -12.94
C GLN A 251 8.91 23.17 -12.57
N THR A 252 9.08 22.71 -11.34
CA THR A 252 8.47 21.47 -10.84
C THR A 252 6.94 21.58 -10.69
N ILE A 253 6.43 22.76 -10.32
CA ILE A 253 4.98 22.99 -10.14
C ILE A 253 4.20 22.91 -11.46
N GLU A 254 4.85 23.05 -12.60
CA GLU A 254 4.23 22.94 -13.93
C GLU A 254 3.96 21.47 -14.35
N LEU A 255 4.54 20.50 -13.66
CA LEU A 255 4.26 19.09 -13.89
C LEU A 255 2.78 18.76 -13.62
N ARG A 256 2.22 17.76 -14.32
CA ARG A 256 0.81 17.38 -14.16
C ARG A 256 0.56 16.47 -12.96
N HIS A 257 1.63 15.83 -12.44
CA HIS A 257 1.50 14.89 -11.34
C HIS A 257 1.10 15.63 -10.04
N ARG A 258 -0.14 15.42 -9.57
CA ARG A 258 -0.77 16.16 -8.47
C ARG A 258 0.03 16.19 -7.17
N ARG A 259 0.61 15.06 -6.79
CA ARG A 259 1.44 14.99 -5.58
C ARG A 259 2.69 15.84 -5.70
N VAL A 260 3.39 15.79 -6.85
CA VAL A 260 4.59 16.61 -7.09
C VAL A 260 4.24 18.10 -7.12
N GLN A 261 3.14 18.47 -7.78
CA GLN A 261 2.64 19.85 -7.76
C GLN A 261 2.37 20.36 -6.35
N CYS A 262 1.72 19.54 -5.53
CA CYS A 262 1.37 19.92 -4.16
C CYS A 262 2.63 20.13 -3.31
N GLU A 263 3.61 19.24 -3.40
CA GLU A 263 4.86 19.37 -2.66
C GLU A 263 5.68 20.59 -3.12
N ALA A 264 5.76 20.83 -4.44
CA ALA A 264 6.42 22.02 -4.97
C ALA A 264 5.71 23.32 -4.56
N ALA A 265 4.37 23.36 -4.60
CA ALA A 265 3.58 24.50 -4.15
C ALA A 265 3.75 24.75 -2.64
N GLY A 266 3.74 23.68 -1.83
CA GLY A 266 3.98 23.76 -0.39
C GLY A 266 5.39 24.31 -0.07
N ALA A 267 6.41 23.81 -0.77
CA ALA A 267 7.77 24.32 -0.63
C ALA A 267 7.89 25.81 -1.01
N LEU A 268 7.28 26.22 -2.14
CA LEU A 268 7.24 27.62 -2.56
C LEU A 268 6.51 28.49 -1.53
N ALA A 269 5.38 28.02 -0.99
CA ALA A 269 4.64 28.76 0.02
C ALA A 269 5.47 28.95 1.32
N LYS A 270 6.24 27.94 1.74
CA LYS A 270 7.20 28.03 2.86
C LYS A 270 8.29 29.07 2.60
N LEU A 271 8.75 29.19 1.35
CA LEU A 271 9.70 30.23 0.92
C LEU A 271 9.07 31.61 0.74
N GLY A 272 7.77 31.77 1.01
CA GLY A 272 7.06 33.03 0.91
C GLY A 272 6.62 33.42 -0.52
N ASP A 273 6.79 32.53 -1.51
CA ASP A 273 6.44 32.80 -2.90
C ASP A 273 4.91 32.85 -3.10
N GLU A 274 4.41 33.95 -3.65
CA GLU A 274 2.97 34.20 -3.83
C GLU A 274 2.34 33.33 -4.91
N ALA A 275 3.08 32.93 -5.95
CA ALA A 275 2.59 32.03 -6.98
C ALA A 275 2.41 30.61 -6.39
N GLY A 276 3.34 30.18 -5.54
CA GLY A 276 3.25 28.95 -4.79
C GLY A 276 2.04 28.91 -3.86
N LYS A 277 1.80 30.00 -3.09
CA LYS A 277 0.63 30.11 -2.22
C LYS A 277 -0.67 30.03 -3.00
N LYS A 278 -0.77 30.77 -4.10
CA LYS A 278 -1.94 30.73 -4.98
C LYS A 278 -2.18 29.31 -5.53
N ARG A 279 -1.13 28.66 -6.04
CA ARG A 279 -1.24 27.32 -6.60
C ARG A 279 -1.67 26.31 -5.53
N LEU A 280 -1.17 26.47 -4.31
CA LEU A 280 -1.56 25.62 -3.18
C LEU A 280 -3.06 25.71 -2.90
N LEU A 281 -3.62 26.93 -2.87
CA LEU A 281 -5.06 27.16 -2.71
C LEU A 281 -5.87 26.58 -3.89
N ASP A 282 -5.38 26.70 -5.13
CA ASP A 282 -6.05 26.10 -6.30
C ASP A 282 -6.11 24.55 -6.18
N LEU A 283 -5.09 23.94 -5.55
CA LEU A 283 -5.01 22.48 -5.36
C LEU A 283 -5.94 21.94 -4.27
N THR A 284 -6.49 22.77 -3.37
CA THR A 284 -7.49 22.31 -2.39
C THR A 284 -8.78 21.86 -3.06
N ALA A 285 -9.11 22.39 -4.22
CA ALA A 285 -10.27 21.96 -5.00
C ALA A 285 -10.08 20.57 -5.67
N ASP A 286 -8.85 20.05 -5.78
CA ASP A 286 -8.55 18.76 -6.41
C ASP A 286 -8.55 17.64 -5.36
N PRO A 287 -9.48 16.65 -5.41
CA PRO A 287 -9.58 15.60 -4.42
C PRO A 287 -8.27 14.83 -4.19
N ALA A 288 -7.46 14.60 -5.23
CA ALA A 288 -6.20 13.87 -5.14
C ALA A 288 -5.06 14.66 -4.45
N ALA A 289 -5.18 15.98 -4.36
CA ALA A 289 -4.20 16.87 -3.73
C ALA A 289 -4.72 17.55 -2.46
N ARG A 290 -6.04 17.67 -2.31
CA ARG A 290 -6.76 18.47 -1.31
C ARG A 290 -6.20 18.36 0.09
N LEU A 291 -6.17 17.14 0.66
CA LEU A 291 -5.77 16.95 2.05
C LEU A 291 -4.34 17.43 2.31
N ARG A 292 -3.44 17.20 1.37
CA ARG A 292 -2.04 17.65 1.49
C ARG A 292 -1.91 19.16 1.27
N ALA A 293 -2.68 19.71 0.32
CA ALA A 293 -2.71 21.16 0.06
C ALA A 293 -3.24 21.94 1.26
N ILE A 294 -4.31 21.47 1.90
CA ILE A 294 -4.86 22.06 3.12
C ILE A 294 -3.83 22.01 4.26
N HIS A 295 -3.15 20.88 4.44
CA HIS A 295 -2.10 20.76 5.45
C HIS A 295 -0.99 21.81 5.26
N TYR A 296 -0.51 22.00 4.02
CA TYR A 296 0.47 23.04 3.72
C TYR A 296 -0.09 24.45 3.88
N ALA A 297 -1.35 24.69 3.53
CA ALA A 297 -1.99 25.99 3.72
C ALA A 297 -2.04 26.36 5.22
N ASP A 298 -2.36 25.39 6.08
CA ASP A 298 -2.37 25.59 7.54
C ASP A 298 -0.95 25.81 8.08
N GLU A 299 0.03 25.01 7.64
CA GLU A 299 1.44 25.12 8.05
C GLU A 299 2.06 26.49 7.65
N THR A 300 1.66 27.05 6.50
CA THR A 300 2.18 28.33 5.99
C THR A 300 1.34 29.54 6.38
N GLY A 301 0.31 29.37 7.20
CA GLY A 301 -0.52 30.45 7.75
C GLY A 301 -1.53 31.04 6.77
N ILE A 302 -1.81 30.36 5.64
CA ILE A 302 -2.84 30.77 4.67
C ILE A 302 -4.10 29.91 4.74
N GLY A 303 -4.23 29.07 5.77
CA GLY A 303 -5.34 28.14 5.96
C GLY A 303 -6.72 28.78 5.96
N GLU A 304 -6.85 30.02 6.46
CA GLU A 304 -8.10 30.79 6.44
C GLU A 304 -8.59 31.16 5.01
N GLN A 305 -7.71 31.07 4.01
CA GLN A 305 -8.07 31.34 2.61
C GLN A 305 -8.58 30.09 1.88
N VAL A 306 -8.48 28.92 2.50
CA VAL A 306 -9.05 27.67 1.95
C VAL A 306 -10.58 27.75 2.04
N ASN A 307 -11.25 27.35 0.96
CA ASN A 307 -12.70 27.29 0.94
C ASN A 307 -13.22 26.32 2.02
N GLU A 308 -14.22 26.72 2.80
CA GLU A 308 -14.84 25.88 3.84
C GLU A 308 -15.41 24.60 3.24
N ASP A 309 -15.95 24.64 2.04
CA ASP A 309 -16.48 23.46 1.34
C ASP A 309 -15.40 22.39 1.11
N ASP A 310 -14.12 22.78 0.91
CA ASP A 310 -13.00 21.87 0.71
C ASP A 310 -12.53 21.20 2.04
N ARG A 311 -12.96 21.73 3.19
CA ARG A 311 -12.64 21.19 4.53
C ARG A 311 -13.73 20.30 5.10
N GLY A 312 -14.88 20.24 4.46
CA GLY A 312 -16.03 19.46 4.97
C GLY A 312 -15.82 17.93 4.86
N ASP A 313 -16.63 17.19 5.62
CA ASP A 313 -16.56 15.73 5.67
C ASP A 313 -16.75 15.08 4.28
N LYS A 314 -17.61 15.67 3.44
CA LYS A 314 -17.81 15.21 2.06
C LYS A 314 -16.53 15.37 1.23
N ALA A 315 -15.89 16.51 1.33
CA ALA A 315 -14.65 16.78 0.62
C ALA A 315 -13.51 15.86 1.08
N THR A 316 -13.47 15.56 2.37
CA THR A 316 -12.55 14.56 2.94
C THR A 316 -12.82 13.18 2.36
N ALA A 317 -14.07 12.74 2.35
CA ALA A 317 -14.49 11.45 1.79
C ALA A 317 -14.15 11.31 0.28
N GLU A 318 -14.35 12.37 -0.50
CA GLU A 318 -13.92 12.43 -1.91
C GLU A 318 -12.40 12.25 -2.05
N SER A 319 -11.64 12.92 -1.18
CA SER A 319 -10.18 12.84 -1.20
C SER A 319 -9.69 11.45 -0.81
N GLU A 320 -10.28 10.82 0.19
CA GLU A 320 -9.95 9.45 0.59
C GLU A 320 -10.20 8.46 -0.55
N MET A 321 -11.32 8.57 -1.26
CA MET A 321 -11.62 7.75 -2.43
C MET A 321 -10.62 8.00 -3.56
N ALA A 322 -10.31 9.25 -3.87
CA ALA A 322 -9.34 9.59 -4.90
C ALA A 322 -7.95 9.03 -4.59
N LEU A 323 -7.48 9.14 -3.35
CA LEU A 323 -6.21 8.62 -2.90
C LEU A 323 -6.17 7.09 -2.90
N TRP A 324 -7.26 6.44 -2.50
CA TRP A 324 -7.36 4.98 -2.57
C TRP A 324 -7.28 4.48 -4.02
N LEU A 325 -7.99 5.12 -4.94
CA LEU A 325 -7.99 4.78 -6.36
C LEU A 325 -6.62 4.99 -7.04
N THR A 326 -5.80 5.95 -6.55
CA THR A 326 -4.44 6.18 -7.07
C THR A 326 -3.41 5.13 -6.66
N GLN A 327 -3.74 4.24 -5.72
CA GLN A 327 -2.83 3.17 -5.32
C GLN A 327 -2.55 2.23 -6.51
N PRO A 328 -1.30 1.74 -6.67
CA PRO A 328 -0.93 0.86 -7.79
C PRO A 328 -1.78 -0.41 -7.91
N GLN A 329 -2.28 -0.93 -6.78
CA GLN A 329 -3.13 -2.13 -6.70
C GLN A 329 -4.56 -1.87 -7.20
N GLN A 330 -4.95 -0.60 -7.33
CA GLN A 330 -6.26 -0.16 -7.80
C GLN A 330 -6.17 0.32 -9.26
N MET A 331 -6.48 1.57 -9.52
CA MET A 331 -6.41 2.13 -10.87
C MET A 331 -5.03 2.72 -11.20
N GLY A 332 -4.21 3.02 -10.19
CA GLY A 332 -2.87 3.59 -10.32
C GLY A 332 -2.80 5.04 -10.80
N VAL A 333 -3.96 5.64 -11.07
CA VAL A 333 -4.11 7.03 -11.51
C VAL A 333 -5.31 7.68 -10.83
N PRO A 334 -5.29 9.01 -10.58
CA PRO A 334 -6.43 9.69 -10.01
C PRO A 334 -7.64 9.64 -10.96
N PRO A 335 -8.87 9.53 -10.42
CA PRO A 335 -10.08 9.63 -11.22
C PRO A 335 -10.24 11.03 -11.85
N THR A 336 -10.99 11.10 -12.96
CA THR A 336 -11.30 12.36 -13.64
C THR A 336 -12.28 13.20 -12.82
N SER A 337 -13.23 12.55 -12.14
CA SER A 337 -14.15 13.18 -11.19
C SER A 337 -14.46 12.25 -10.03
N VAL A 338 -14.71 12.85 -8.87
CA VAL A 338 -15.14 12.18 -7.64
C VAL A 338 -16.19 13.04 -6.98
N GLU A 339 -17.30 12.44 -6.55
CA GLU A 339 -18.43 13.16 -5.96
C GLU A 339 -19.11 12.28 -4.91
N VAL A 340 -19.36 12.82 -3.72
CA VAL A 340 -20.23 12.19 -2.72
C VAL A 340 -21.69 12.33 -3.16
N ILE A 341 -22.32 11.21 -3.53
CA ILE A 341 -23.70 11.16 -4.03
C ILE A 341 -24.75 10.88 -2.93
N ASP A 342 -24.34 10.27 -1.83
CA ASP A 342 -25.18 10.04 -0.65
C ASP A 342 -24.31 9.95 0.61
N SER A 343 -24.86 10.24 1.77
CA SER A 343 -24.17 10.10 3.06
C SER A 343 -25.16 9.72 4.15
N ARG A 344 -24.77 8.78 5.02
CA ARG A 344 -25.61 8.26 6.10
C ARG A 344 -24.81 8.06 7.37
N ARG A 345 -25.46 8.25 8.50
CA ARG A 345 -24.92 7.87 9.79
C ARG A 345 -25.54 6.54 10.21
N LEU A 346 -24.74 5.49 10.20
CA LEU A 346 -25.18 4.10 10.39
C LEU A 346 -24.37 3.40 11.48
N LEU A 347 -25.01 2.51 12.22
CA LEU A 347 -24.29 1.48 12.95
C LEU A 347 -23.80 0.46 11.93
N TRP A 348 -22.50 0.55 11.62
CA TRP A 348 -21.85 -0.24 10.58
C TRP A 348 -21.26 -1.52 11.16
N PRO A 349 -21.20 -2.63 10.41
CA PRO A 349 -20.53 -3.86 10.86
C PRO A 349 -19.15 -3.59 11.43
N SER A 350 -18.81 -4.26 12.53
CA SER A 350 -17.54 -4.13 13.28
C SER A 350 -17.35 -2.82 14.05
N TYR A 351 -18.35 -1.93 14.09
CA TYR A 351 -18.34 -0.70 14.89
C TYR A 351 -19.36 -0.77 16.03
N ASN A 352 -19.00 -0.20 17.19
CA ASN A 352 -19.87 -0.16 18.37
C ASN A 352 -20.78 1.07 18.39
N ASP A 353 -20.40 2.12 17.66
CA ASP A 353 -21.13 3.38 17.56
C ASP A 353 -21.48 3.70 16.11
N PRO A 354 -22.57 4.45 15.84
CA PRO A 354 -22.88 4.92 14.50
C PRO A 354 -21.78 5.79 13.92
N ILE A 355 -21.37 5.51 12.72
CA ILE A 355 -20.34 6.23 11.96
C ILE A 355 -20.93 6.88 10.71
N ASP A 356 -20.26 7.90 10.20
CA ASP A 356 -20.62 8.53 8.94
C ASP A 356 -20.06 7.69 7.79
N VAL A 357 -20.92 7.34 6.85
CA VAL A 357 -20.64 6.49 5.69
C VAL A 357 -21.00 7.27 4.44
N PHE A 358 -20.04 7.45 3.54
CA PHE A 358 -20.20 8.23 2.32
C PHE A 358 -20.18 7.32 1.10
N LEU A 359 -21.20 7.45 0.26
CA LEU A 359 -21.27 6.81 -1.05
C LEU A 359 -20.69 7.76 -2.08
N VAL A 360 -19.59 7.37 -2.71
CA VAL A 360 -18.81 8.20 -3.61
C VAL A 360 -18.87 7.64 -5.02
N ARG A 361 -19.31 8.46 -5.98
CA ARG A 361 -19.18 8.17 -7.41
C ARG A 361 -17.83 8.65 -7.91
N PHE A 362 -17.19 7.83 -8.75
CA PHE A 362 -15.94 8.21 -9.42
C PHE A 362 -16.01 7.86 -10.90
N GLU A 363 -15.28 8.63 -11.72
CA GLU A 363 -15.28 8.48 -13.17
C GLU A 363 -13.86 8.58 -13.74
N TYR A 364 -13.62 7.82 -14.79
CA TYR A 364 -12.41 7.86 -15.61
C TYR A 364 -12.77 8.10 -17.07
N ASN A 365 -12.27 9.18 -17.65
CA ASN A 365 -12.40 9.46 -19.07
C ASN A 365 -11.26 8.79 -19.83
N MET A 366 -11.57 7.76 -20.62
CA MET A 366 -10.62 7.00 -21.42
C MET A 366 -10.89 7.22 -22.93
N GLY A 367 -10.48 8.39 -23.43
CA GLY A 367 -10.79 8.81 -24.79
C GLY A 367 -12.29 9.06 -24.98
N GLU A 368 -12.94 8.30 -25.86
CA GLU A 368 -14.39 8.44 -26.12
C GLU A 368 -15.29 7.68 -25.11
N ARG A 369 -14.68 6.95 -24.17
CA ARG A 369 -15.42 6.15 -23.19
C ARG A 369 -15.23 6.73 -21.79
N THR A 370 -16.31 6.76 -21.03
CA THR A 370 -16.28 7.06 -19.59
C THR A 370 -16.56 5.76 -18.83
N TYR A 371 -15.64 5.40 -17.95
CA TYR A 371 -15.89 4.39 -16.93
C TYR A 371 -16.38 5.09 -15.66
N SER A 372 -17.53 4.66 -15.14
CA SER A 372 -18.11 5.20 -13.90
C SER A 372 -18.46 4.04 -12.97
N ASN A 373 -18.15 4.17 -11.69
CA ASN A 373 -18.59 3.24 -10.66
C ASN A 373 -18.75 4.00 -9.34
N VAL A 374 -19.16 3.29 -8.29
CA VAL A 374 -19.29 3.85 -6.94
C VAL A 374 -18.42 3.09 -5.97
N GLY A 375 -17.97 3.80 -4.94
CA GLY A 375 -17.23 3.26 -3.82
C GLY A 375 -17.76 3.81 -2.51
N LEU A 376 -17.21 3.35 -1.41
CA LEU A 376 -17.62 3.74 -0.07
C LEU A 376 -16.42 4.24 0.72
N THR A 377 -16.59 5.32 1.48
CA THR A 377 -15.62 5.84 2.44
C THR A 377 -16.25 6.06 3.80
N GLY A 378 -15.42 6.24 4.82
CA GLY A 378 -15.81 6.36 6.21
C GLY A 378 -15.34 5.14 7.01
N PRO A 379 -16.02 3.97 6.97
CA PRO A 379 -15.53 2.76 7.65
C PRO A 379 -14.25 2.22 7.01
N VAL A 380 -14.22 2.21 5.68
CA VAL A 380 -13.06 1.87 4.82
C VAL A 380 -13.21 2.61 3.50
N SER A 381 -12.10 2.92 2.85
CA SER A 381 -12.13 3.38 1.45
C SER A 381 -12.03 2.16 0.55
N PHE A 382 -13.12 1.84 -0.16
CA PHE A 382 -13.22 0.65 -1.00
C PHE A 382 -14.20 0.83 -2.15
N ALA A 383 -13.87 0.24 -3.31
CA ALA A 383 -14.79 0.12 -4.44
C ALA A 383 -14.71 -1.30 -5.02
N MET A 384 -15.88 -1.89 -5.26
CA MET A 384 -15.97 -3.21 -5.87
C MET A 384 -15.64 -3.15 -7.36
N SER A 385 -15.03 -4.22 -7.88
CA SER A 385 -14.79 -4.38 -9.32
C SER A 385 -16.10 -4.63 -10.10
N THR A 386 -17.13 -5.12 -9.41
CA THR A 386 -18.48 -5.36 -9.94
C THR A 386 -19.20 -4.05 -10.18
N ASP A 387 -20.03 -3.99 -11.23
CA ASP A 387 -20.84 -2.82 -11.54
C ASP A 387 -22.05 -2.73 -10.60
N VAL A 388 -21.88 -1.99 -9.50
CA VAL A 388 -22.91 -1.75 -8.47
C VAL A 388 -23.55 -0.36 -8.61
N ALA A 389 -23.04 0.51 -9.48
CA ALA A 389 -23.49 1.90 -9.62
C ALA A 389 -24.96 2.05 -10.02
N ASN A 390 -25.56 1.02 -10.64
CA ASN A 390 -26.96 0.99 -11.09
C ASN A 390 -27.91 0.29 -10.11
N LEU A 391 -27.43 -0.11 -8.94
CA LEU A 391 -28.29 -0.65 -7.90
C LEU A 391 -29.04 0.49 -7.16
N PRO A 392 -30.18 0.19 -6.51
CA PRO A 392 -30.75 1.10 -5.53
C PRO A 392 -29.71 1.47 -4.46
N VAL A 393 -29.73 2.71 -4.00
CA VAL A 393 -28.74 3.22 -3.02
C VAL A 393 -28.71 2.34 -1.75
N ASP A 394 -29.86 1.88 -1.25
CA ASP A 394 -29.94 0.98 -0.09
C ASP A 394 -29.21 -0.35 -0.35
N ASP A 395 -29.30 -0.86 -1.57
CA ASP A 395 -28.63 -2.10 -1.97
C ASP A 395 -27.12 -1.92 -2.11
N ILE A 396 -26.69 -0.72 -2.53
CA ILE A 396 -25.27 -0.40 -2.58
C ILE A 396 -24.69 -0.40 -1.15
N TYR A 397 -25.34 0.29 -0.21
CA TYR A 397 -24.92 0.23 1.20
C TYR A 397 -24.95 -1.20 1.74
N ALA A 398 -25.97 -1.96 1.41
CA ALA A 398 -26.11 -3.34 1.88
C ALA A 398 -24.98 -4.25 1.37
N ILE A 399 -24.64 -4.19 0.09
CA ILE A 399 -23.58 -5.04 -0.47
C ILE A 399 -22.21 -4.74 0.17
N TYR A 400 -21.92 -3.46 0.42
CA TYR A 400 -20.68 -3.04 1.11
C TYR A 400 -20.67 -3.43 2.58
N ALA A 401 -21.80 -3.28 3.28
CA ALA A 401 -21.93 -3.71 4.67
C ALA A 401 -21.74 -5.23 4.80
N GLY A 402 -22.35 -5.99 3.91
CA GLY A 402 -22.20 -7.44 3.89
C GLY A 402 -20.79 -7.90 3.54
N TRP A 403 -20.10 -7.20 2.64
CA TRP A 403 -18.69 -7.44 2.36
C TRP A 403 -17.80 -7.17 3.58
N HIS A 404 -18.05 -6.09 4.31
CA HIS A 404 -17.28 -5.71 5.51
C HIS A 404 -17.60 -6.58 6.74
N ALA A 405 -18.75 -7.28 6.74
CA ALA A 405 -19.13 -8.13 7.85
C ALA A 405 -18.29 -9.42 7.88
N GLU A 406 -17.45 -9.57 8.89
CA GLU A 406 -16.68 -10.77 9.18
C GLU A 406 -17.11 -11.33 10.55
N HIS A 407 -17.42 -12.63 10.59
CA HIS A 407 -17.72 -13.36 11.81
C HIS A 407 -17.52 -14.85 11.56
N ASP A 408 -17.08 -15.60 12.57
CA ASP A 408 -16.80 -17.05 12.45
C ASP A 408 -18.02 -17.88 11.98
N GLU A 409 -19.22 -17.38 12.23
CA GLU A 409 -20.49 -17.99 11.82
C GLU A 409 -21.02 -17.49 10.46
N ILE A 410 -20.24 -16.67 9.74
CA ILE A 410 -20.57 -16.15 8.41
C ILE A 410 -19.59 -16.76 7.41
N PHE A 411 -20.06 -17.73 6.63
CA PHE A 411 -19.24 -18.40 5.63
C PHE A 411 -20.09 -18.97 4.48
N THR A 412 -19.42 -19.45 3.45
CA THR A 412 -20.05 -20.07 2.29
C THR A 412 -19.58 -21.48 2.09
N VAL A 413 -20.43 -22.32 1.49
CA VAL A 413 -20.11 -23.68 1.08
C VAL A 413 -20.43 -23.84 -0.40
N ALA A 414 -19.44 -24.21 -1.20
CA ALA A 414 -19.61 -24.44 -2.63
C ALA A 414 -20.44 -25.69 -2.93
N ALA A 415 -21.17 -25.72 -4.04
CA ALA A 415 -22.09 -26.79 -4.39
C ALA A 415 -21.43 -28.18 -4.41
N GLU A 416 -20.15 -28.26 -4.79
CA GLU A 416 -19.37 -29.49 -4.85
C GLU A 416 -19.01 -30.04 -3.46
N GLN A 417 -19.19 -29.25 -2.41
CA GLN A 417 -18.82 -29.58 -1.03
C GLN A 417 -20.03 -29.85 -0.13
N PHE A 418 -21.25 -29.86 -0.67
CA PHE A 418 -22.46 -30.05 0.12
C PHE A 418 -22.53 -31.45 0.76
N ASN A 419 -22.83 -31.46 2.04
CA ASN A 419 -23.24 -32.68 2.73
C ASN A 419 -24.75 -32.97 2.50
N ASP A 420 -25.24 -34.12 2.96
CA ASP A 420 -26.64 -34.55 2.76
C ASP A 420 -27.68 -33.55 3.32
N ALA A 421 -27.36 -32.87 4.43
CA ALA A 421 -28.27 -31.91 5.03
C ALA A 421 -28.33 -30.62 4.19
N GLN A 422 -27.16 -30.12 3.74
CA GLN A 422 -27.03 -28.97 2.88
C GLN A 422 -27.68 -29.22 1.51
N THR A 423 -27.49 -30.41 0.93
CA THR A 423 -28.16 -30.82 -0.31
C THR A 423 -29.68 -30.77 -0.19
N ARG A 424 -30.26 -31.31 0.91
CA ARG A 424 -31.71 -31.24 1.14
C ARG A 424 -32.20 -29.78 1.32
N ALA A 425 -31.44 -28.93 2.00
CA ALA A 425 -31.78 -27.51 2.11
C ALA A 425 -31.82 -26.83 0.74
N MET A 426 -30.79 -27.06 -0.08
CA MET A 426 -30.72 -26.50 -1.45
C MET A 426 -31.83 -27.03 -2.37
N GLU A 427 -32.22 -28.30 -2.24
CA GLU A 427 -33.39 -28.87 -2.95
C GLU A 427 -34.70 -28.19 -2.54
N SER A 428 -34.84 -27.87 -1.24
CA SER A 428 -36.02 -27.15 -0.74
C SER A 428 -36.08 -25.72 -1.32
N PHE A 429 -34.95 -25.01 -1.31
CA PHE A 429 -34.85 -23.69 -1.94
C PHE A 429 -35.09 -23.73 -3.45
N SER A 430 -34.58 -24.74 -4.14
CA SER A 430 -34.85 -24.93 -5.59
C SER A 430 -36.33 -25.05 -5.87
N LYS A 431 -37.04 -25.87 -5.09
CA LYS A 431 -38.51 -26.02 -5.24
C LYS A 431 -39.26 -24.71 -4.95
N HIS A 432 -38.80 -23.94 -3.98
CA HIS A 432 -39.36 -22.61 -3.72
C HIS A 432 -39.17 -21.69 -4.93
N LEU A 433 -37.99 -21.64 -5.52
CA LEU A 433 -37.69 -20.85 -6.70
C LEU A 433 -38.53 -21.31 -7.93
N GLU A 434 -38.74 -22.63 -8.11
CA GLU A 434 -39.65 -23.15 -9.17
C GLU A 434 -41.06 -22.61 -9.00
N HIS A 435 -41.60 -22.53 -7.77
CA HIS A 435 -42.91 -21.96 -7.50
C HIS A 435 -42.98 -20.45 -7.79
N LEU A 436 -41.82 -19.74 -7.66
CA LEU A 436 -41.71 -18.34 -8.04
C LEU A 436 -41.49 -18.10 -9.54
N GLY A 437 -41.46 -19.19 -10.35
CA GLY A 437 -41.36 -19.12 -11.80
C GLY A 437 -39.92 -19.13 -12.36
N TYR A 438 -38.93 -19.41 -11.55
CA TYR A 438 -37.54 -19.62 -12.02
C TYR A 438 -37.43 -20.98 -12.72
N ARG A 439 -36.51 -21.06 -13.71
CA ARG A 439 -36.23 -22.28 -14.46
C ARG A 439 -34.71 -22.48 -14.56
N SER A 440 -34.29 -23.68 -14.98
CA SER A 440 -32.85 -24.04 -15.14
C SER A 440 -32.04 -23.73 -13.89
N ILE A 441 -32.61 -23.97 -12.71
CA ILE A 441 -32.06 -23.64 -11.41
C ILE A 441 -30.86 -24.55 -11.15
N LYS A 442 -29.67 -23.96 -10.97
CA LYS A 442 -28.42 -24.66 -10.67
C LYS A 442 -27.84 -24.12 -9.36
N PRO A 443 -27.70 -24.96 -8.33
CA PRO A 443 -27.04 -24.56 -7.10
C PRO A 443 -25.62 -24.06 -7.38
N ALA A 444 -25.22 -22.96 -6.78
CA ALA A 444 -23.87 -22.42 -6.86
C ALA A 444 -23.19 -22.40 -5.49
N LEU A 445 -23.91 -21.91 -4.46
CA LEU A 445 -23.37 -21.66 -3.14
C LEU A 445 -24.47 -21.77 -2.09
N LEU A 446 -24.13 -22.30 -0.91
CA LEU A 446 -24.94 -22.15 0.30
C LEU A 446 -24.27 -21.10 1.19
N GLY A 447 -24.95 -20.00 1.44
CA GLY A 447 -24.52 -18.99 2.38
C GLY A 447 -25.00 -19.30 3.78
N ILE A 448 -24.11 -19.16 4.76
CA ILE A 448 -24.40 -19.27 6.19
C ILE A 448 -24.20 -17.88 6.79
N PHE A 449 -25.22 -17.36 7.44
CA PHE A 449 -25.21 -16.03 8.05
C PHE A 449 -25.76 -16.16 9.47
N LEU A 450 -24.86 -16.27 10.48
CA LEU A 450 -25.28 -16.54 11.86
C LEU A 450 -26.39 -17.61 11.86
N ASP A 451 -26.69 -18.47 12.34
CA ASP A 451 -27.68 -19.57 12.32
C ASP A 451 -28.70 -19.61 11.14
N GLU A 452 -28.65 -18.67 10.19
CA GLU A 452 -29.53 -18.64 9.00
C GLU A 452 -28.80 -19.22 7.77
N GLN A 453 -29.58 -19.84 6.88
CA GLN A 453 -29.08 -20.39 5.61
C GLN A 453 -29.81 -19.75 4.43
N ALA A 454 -29.06 -19.42 3.38
CA ALA A 454 -29.61 -18.94 2.12
C ALA A 454 -28.94 -19.66 0.95
N GLY A 455 -29.75 -20.15 0.02
CA GLY A 455 -29.25 -20.82 -1.19
C GLY A 455 -29.04 -19.79 -2.30
N ILE A 456 -27.85 -19.83 -2.94
CA ILE A 456 -27.51 -19.01 -4.11
C ILE A 456 -27.47 -19.91 -5.34
N PHE A 457 -28.12 -19.45 -6.42
CA PHE A 457 -28.33 -20.22 -7.64
C PHE A 457 -28.09 -19.38 -8.89
N ASN A 458 -27.62 -20.03 -9.94
CA ASN A 458 -27.80 -19.54 -11.30
C ASN A 458 -29.16 -20.04 -11.83
N ALA A 459 -29.98 -19.17 -12.37
CA ALA A 459 -31.32 -19.50 -12.84
C ALA A 459 -31.74 -18.65 -14.03
N VAL A 460 -32.87 -18.99 -14.62
CA VAL A 460 -33.51 -18.22 -15.67
C VAL A 460 -34.89 -17.79 -15.21
N ARG A 461 -35.15 -16.48 -15.22
CA ARG A 461 -36.49 -15.92 -14.99
C ARG A 461 -37.03 -15.36 -16.28
N GLU A 462 -38.19 -15.88 -16.74
CA GLU A 462 -38.73 -15.63 -18.06
C GLU A 462 -37.73 -16.06 -19.16
N THR A 463 -36.96 -15.13 -19.72
CA THR A 463 -35.89 -15.38 -20.72
C THR A 463 -34.53 -14.85 -20.30
N THR A 464 -34.40 -14.32 -19.07
CA THR A 464 -33.21 -13.63 -18.61
C THR A 464 -32.45 -14.53 -17.64
N GLU A 465 -31.17 -14.73 -17.92
CA GLU A 465 -30.25 -15.37 -16.97
C GLU A 465 -29.99 -14.45 -15.78
N CYS A 466 -30.06 -14.99 -14.57
CA CYS A 466 -29.87 -14.26 -13.34
C CYS A 466 -29.15 -15.11 -12.29
N VAL A 467 -28.51 -14.43 -11.37
CA VAL A 467 -28.13 -15.00 -10.04
C VAL A 467 -29.27 -14.70 -9.09
N VAL A 468 -29.68 -15.69 -8.30
CA VAL A 468 -30.77 -15.55 -7.31
C VAL A 468 -30.36 -16.15 -5.98
N ILE A 469 -30.70 -15.46 -4.87
CA ILE A 469 -30.53 -15.93 -3.51
C ILE A 469 -31.88 -16.01 -2.82
N THR A 470 -32.09 -17.06 -2.05
CA THR A 470 -33.32 -17.20 -1.22
C THR A 470 -33.00 -17.93 0.09
N ASP A 471 -33.66 -17.49 1.18
CA ASP A 471 -33.74 -18.21 2.46
C ASP A 471 -35.10 -18.90 2.66
N GLY A 472 -35.95 -18.89 1.61
CA GLY A 472 -37.31 -19.38 1.64
C GLY A 472 -38.36 -18.36 2.08
N LEU A 473 -37.95 -17.21 2.61
CA LEU A 473 -38.82 -16.07 2.97
C LEU A 473 -38.54 -14.85 2.09
N GLU A 474 -37.28 -14.48 1.93
CA GLU A 474 -36.82 -13.41 1.07
C GLU A 474 -36.13 -14.01 -0.16
N THR A 475 -36.40 -13.43 -1.33
CA THR A 475 -35.75 -13.80 -2.59
C THR A 475 -35.26 -12.56 -3.31
N ILE A 476 -33.96 -12.54 -3.67
CA ILE A 476 -33.31 -11.43 -4.38
C ILE A 476 -32.72 -12.00 -5.67
N ASP A 477 -32.99 -11.38 -6.81
CA ASP A 477 -32.38 -11.77 -8.07
C ASP A 477 -31.76 -10.59 -8.81
N HIS A 478 -30.69 -10.89 -9.54
CA HIS A 478 -30.01 -9.92 -10.41
C HIS A 478 -29.72 -10.50 -11.78
N PRO A 479 -30.08 -9.78 -12.87
CA PRO A 479 -29.81 -10.24 -14.22
C PRO A 479 -28.31 -10.20 -14.52
N ILE A 480 -27.79 -11.23 -15.19
CA ILE A 480 -26.41 -11.34 -15.64
C ILE A 480 -26.24 -10.69 -17.02
N SER A 481 -27.26 -10.79 -17.87
CA SER A 481 -27.23 -10.31 -19.26
C SER A 481 -27.15 -8.78 -19.36
N GLY A 482 -26.34 -8.29 -20.30
CA GLY A 482 -26.20 -6.86 -20.58
C GLY A 482 -25.27 -6.06 -19.67
N ARG A 483 -24.62 -6.67 -18.70
CA ARG A 483 -23.66 -6.03 -17.82
C ARG A 483 -22.22 -6.47 -18.14
N LEU A 484 -21.29 -5.52 -18.19
CA LEU A 484 -19.87 -5.82 -18.36
C LEU A 484 -19.29 -6.61 -17.19
N ARG A 485 -19.73 -6.30 -15.98
CA ARG A 485 -19.31 -6.92 -14.71
C ARG A 485 -20.54 -7.20 -13.84
N PRO A 486 -21.27 -8.28 -14.09
CA PRO A 486 -22.46 -8.63 -13.32
C PRO A 486 -22.07 -8.99 -11.86
N LEU A 487 -23.05 -8.94 -10.96
CA LEU A 487 -22.88 -9.43 -9.59
C LEU A 487 -22.51 -10.91 -9.61
N SER A 488 -21.49 -11.27 -8.87
CA SER A 488 -21.13 -12.66 -8.61
C SER A 488 -22.09 -13.28 -7.59
N VAL A 489 -21.98 -14.60 -7.38
CA VAL A 489 -22.74 -15.31 -6.34
C VAL A 489 -22.35 -14.81 -4.94
N ASP A 490 -21.06 -14.46 -4.75
CA ASP A 490 -20.55 -13.91 -3.47
C ASP A 490 -21.06 -12.47 -3.25
N ASP A 491 -21.11 -11.65 -4.31
CA ASP A 491 -21.67 -10.29 -4.20
C ASP A 491 -23.15 -10.34 -3.80
N LEU A 492 -23.91 -11.29 -4.34
CA LEU A 492 -25.31 -11.45 -3.99
C LEU A 492 -25.50 -11.93 -2.53
N PHE A 493 -24.60 -12.78 -2.05
CA PHE A 493 -24.59 -13.16 -0.63
C PHE A 493 -24.24 -11.97 0.28
N ASN A 494 -23.30 -11.12 -0.16
CA ASN A 494 -22.99 -9.87 0.56
C ASN A 494 -24.19 -8.93 0.60
N LEU A 495 -24.91 -8.77 -0.49
CA LEU A 495 -26.13 -7.98 -0.56
C LEU A 495 -27.19 -8.50 0.45
N TYR A 496 -27.42 -9.81 0.48
CA TYR A 496 -28.36 -10.44 1.40
C TYR A 496 -27.99 -10.21 2.87
N LYS A 497 -26.73 -10.52 3.23
CA LYS A 497 -26.21 -10.28 4.59
C LYS A 497 -26.38 -8.82 4.99
N GLY A 498 -25.93 -7.92 4.15
CA GLY A 498 -25.95 -6.50 4.43
C GLY A 498 -27.35 -5.93 4.60
N ARG A 499 -28.32 -6.34 3.78
CA ARG A 499 -29.75 -5.97 3.98
C ARG A 499 -30.25 -6.40 5.36
N LYS A 500 -29.96 -7.64 5.78
CA LYS A 500 -30.37 -8.14 7.09
C LYS A 500 -29.67 -7.38 8.22
N MET A 501 -28.37 -7.18 8.14
CA MET A 501 -27.60 -6.47 9.17
C MET A 501 -28.05 -5.01 9.30
N LEU A 502 -28.08 -4.27 8.19
CA LEU A 502 -28.46 -2.85 8.25
C LEU A 502 -29.88 -2.66 8.80
N ARG A 503 -30.84 -3.51 8.39
CA ARG A 503 -32.20 -3.50 8.95
C ARG A 503 -32.23 -3.78 10.47
N THR A 504 -31.40 -4.73 10.92
CA THR A 504 -31.36 -5.12 12.33
C THR A 504 -30.73 -4.05 13.21
N PHE A 505 -29.62 -3.49 12.74
CA PHE A 505 -28.84 -2.53 13.52
C PHE A 505 -29.34 -1.07 13.38
N ASN A 506 -30.07 -0.76 12.31
CA ASN A 506 -30.56 0.58 12.02
C ASN A 506 -32.09 0.57 11.78
N PRO A 507 -32.92 0.16 12.77
CA PRO A 507 -34.34 -0.07 12.56
C PRO A 507 -35.15 1.18 12.23
N ASN A 508 -34.59 2.38 12.41
CA ASN A 508 -35.23 3.67 12.18
C ASN A 508 -34.55 4.50 11.07
N SER A 509 -33.62 3.93 10.31
CA SER A 509 -32.89 4.62 9.24
C SER A 509 -33.58 4.51 7.90
#